data_fae949dd92acc77f08d3e20abbdaa00c
#
_entry.id   fae949dd92acc77f08d3e20abbdaa00c
#
_cell.length_a   1.000
_cell.length_b   1.000
_cell.length_c   1.000
_cell.angle_alpha   90.00
_cell.angle_beta   90.00
_cell.angle_gamma   90.00
#
_symmetry.space_group_name_H-M   'P 1'
#
loop_
_entity.id
_entity.type
_entity.pdbx_description
1 polymer ?
#
loop_
_entity_poly.entity_id
_entity_poly.type
_entity_poly.pdbx_seq_one_letter_code
_entity_poly.pdbx_strand_id
1 'polypeptide(L)'
;MEKYPIYTEINNCRDCYRCVRHCPVKAIQIKDAHAEIIYERCTFCGTCVNECPNSVKVIRNDTDRVRMAFLSKRKVIVSLAPSYVSEFIGYEDNFVRALYKLGFHAVSETAIGAALVSQALDMYMEDHGEAPFISTACPSVVQLVRKYFPEDIKALAPVPSPLQTHSAYLRKLYGNDIVIVFIGPCVAKKIEADEYPGYPDIALTFREMREWLAEENIDLANMDTGIDIDFIPAKAGKAAVYPIENGQIETSKIWQGRFVEQSALSVSGITRVMSSLQGTHTSDFLEALNCDGGCISGPGTSHQDSAIRRKKAVASYTLERLNDPDVFDGDEEFAKEVYEKGYGILGASFPAPTGLASADYSEEEIRGALARLGKTAPEDELNCGGCGYPTCRDMARALLSGLAETEMCVTKMRKDAETKVDILLSTIPHGVVIVDSDLTIAECNKRFIKIFEDYPDEFLDSEGLRSFRGYPVSAFVPFEEKFREQFYMSKPQQYRFRHGGKIYRITFFLVENKELLGAMFEDITTPSVRREAVIEKAEEVIRKSMTSVQQIAALLGDNAAETEIMLNSIIEEFNVNNSEAGEDGLMAEESSEV
;
A
#
# COMPACT_ATOMS: atom_id res chain seq x y z
N MET A 1 16.73 -16.35 -7.92
CA MET A 1 15.50 -16.73 -7.20
C MET A 1 15.44 -15.91 -5.92
N GLU A 2 14.33 -15.24 -5.65
CA GLU A 2 14.18 -14.41 -4.45
C GLU A 2 14.26 -15.26 -3.18
N LYS A 3 15.00 -14.78 -2.19
CA LYS A 3 15.26 -15.52 -0.95
C LYS A 3 14.01 -15.61 -0.06
N TYR A 4 13.15 -14.58 -0.07
CA TYR A 4 12.02 -14.44 0.86
C TYR A 4 10.66 -14.62 0.14
N PRO A 5 9.63 -15.08 0.84
CA PRO A 5 8.29 -15.32 0.27
C PRO A 5 7.57 -14.09 -0.25
N ILE A 6 7.90 -12.90 0.27
CA ILE A 6 7.36 -11.61 -0.17
C ILE A 6 8.54 -10.67 -0.41
N TYR A 7 8.53 -9.97 -1.52
CA TYR A 7 9.55 -8.96 -1.84
C TYR A 7 8.93 -7.73 -2.51
N THR A 8 9.73 -6.72 -2.77
CA THR A 8 9.29 -5.48 -3.42
C THR A 8 9.91 -5.37 -4.81
N GLU A 9 9.09 -5.18 -5.83
CA GLU A 9 9.54 -4.75 -7.16
C GLU A 9 9.69 -3.23 -7.16
N ILE A 10 10.92 -2.75 -6.98
CA ILE A 10 11.23 -1.34 -6.68
C ILE A 10 10.77 -0.39 -7.79
N ASN A 11 10.90 -0.77 -9.07
CA ASN A 11 10.69 0.11 -10.22
C ASN A 11 9.28 0.70 -10.34
N ASN A 12 8.27 0.10 -9.72
CA ASN A 12 6.88 0.52 -9.78
C ASN A 12 6.36 1.12 -8.47
N CYS A 13 7.19 1.27 -7.44
CA CYS A 13 6.79 1.87 -6.17
C CYS A 13 6.58 3.39 -6.36
N ARG A 14 5.46 3.92 -5.82
CA ARG A 14 5.07 5.33 -5.91
C ARG A 14 4.95 6.01 -4.54
N ASP A 15 5.68 5.57 -3.53
CA ASP A 15 5.74 6.14 -2.17
C ASP A 15 4.39 6.49 -1.52
N CYS A 16 3.35 5.75 -1.85
CA CYS A 16 2.04 6.01 -1.28
C CYS A 16 1.93 5.62 0.22
N TYR A 17 2.96 5.00 0.80
CA TYR A 17 3.07 4.54 2.20
C TYR A 17 1.93 3.62 2.68
N ARG A 18 1.07 3.14 1.78
CA ARG A 18 -0.09 2.31 2.16
C ARG A 18 0.33 1.02 2.83
N CYS A 19 1.36 0.33 2.31
CA CYS A 19 1.92 -0.88 2.92
C CYS A 19 2.51 -0.62 4.32
N VAL A 20 3.14 0.55 4.57
CA VAL A 20 3.64 0.94 5.90
C VAL A 20 2.49 1.18 6.88
N ARG A 21 1.44 1.91 6.43
CA ARG A 21 0.27 2.17 7.27
C ARG A 21 -0.43 0.91 7.72
N HIS A 22 -0.60 -0.05 6.81
CA HIS A 22 -1.32 -1.30 7.07
C HIS A 22 -0.44 -2.42 7.61
N CYS A 23 0.89 -2.26 7.63
CA CYS A 23 1.75 -3.26 8.24
C CYS A 23 1.53 -3.31 9.76
N PRO A 24 0.98 -4.40 10.30
CA PRO A 24 0.61 -4.44 11.72
C PRO A 24 1.82 -4.44 12.64
N VAL A 25 2.96 -4.94 12.18
CA VAL A 25 4.22 -5.05 12.94
C VAL A 25 5.28 -4.03 12.49
N LYS A 26 4.91 -3.08 11.62
CA LYS A 26 5.84 -2.04 11.12
C LYS A 26 7.16 -2.62 10.60
N ALA A 27 7.07 -3.69 9.84
CA ALA A 27 8.19 -4.38 9.20
C ALA A 27 8.48 -3.86 7.78
N ILE A 28 8.13 -2.61 7.49
CA ILE A 28 8.39 -1.96 6.19
C ILE A 28 9.03 -0.61 6.47
N GLN A 29 10.21 -0.41 5.94
CA GLN A 29 10.92 0.86 5.95
C GLN A 29 10.75 1.58 4.60
N ILE A 30 10.92 2.89 4.62
CA ILE A 30 11.10 3.68 3.41
C ILE A 30 12.58 4.00 3.29
N LYS A 31 13.14 3.75 2.13
CA LYS A 31 14.53 4.04 1.83
C LYS A 31 14.63 4.47 0.37
N ASP A 32 15.31 5.59 0.13
CA ASP A 32 15.47 6.16 -1.22
C ASP A 32 14.14 6.26 -1.98
N ALA A 33 13.08 6.73 -1.29
CA ALA A 33 11.72 6.85 -1.80
C ALA A 33 11.06 5.51 -2.21
N HIS A 34 11.48 4.38 -1.63
CA HIS A 34 10.91 3.06 -1.89
C HIS A 34 10.60 2.29 -0.61
N ALA A 35 9.52 1.52 -0.65
CA ALA A 35 9.11 0.70 0.49
C ALA A 35 9.82 -0.65 0.45
N GLU A 36 10.71 -0.92 1.40
CA GLU A 36 11.43 -2.18 1.57
C GLU A 36 10.91 -2.99 2.77
N ILE A 37 10.95 -4.31 2.68
CA ILE A 37 10.54 -5.21 3.76
C ILE A 37 11.76 -5.50 4.66
N ILE A 38 11.58 -5.31 5.97
CA ILE A 38 12.54 -5.66 7.00
C ILE A 38 12.22 -7.09 7.45
N TYR A 39 12.90 -8.06 6.89
CA TYR A 39 12.57 -9.48 7.06
C TYR A 39 12.72 -9.98 8.49
N GLU A 40 13.66 -9.43 9.25
CA GLU A 40 13.86 -9.72 10.67
C GLU A 40 12.61 -9.37 11.49
N ARG A 41 11.88 -8.32 11.08
CA ARG A 41 10.63 -7.86 11.70
C ARG A 41 9.38 -8.48 11.09
N CYS A 42 9.46 -8.96 9.85
CA CYS A 42 8.31 -9.41 9.09
C CYS A 42 7.74 -10.73 9.64
N THR A 43 6.41 -10.79 9.83
CA THR A 43 5.68 -12.01 10.20
C THR A 43 5.14 -12.78 8.99
N PHE A 44 5.43 -12.32 7.78
CA PHE A 44 4.98 -12.90 6.51
C PHE A 44 3.45 -13.01 6.38
N CYS A 45 2.71 -12.13 7.03
CA CYS A 45 1.24 -12.12 7.01
C CYS A 45 0.63 -11.80 5.64
N GLY A 46 1.37 -11.15 4.73
CA GLY A 46 0.93 -10.82 3.38
C GLY A 46 -0.03 -9.62 3.28
N THR A 47 -0.34 -8.90 4.38
CA THR A 47 -1.20 -7.71 4.35
C THR A 47 -0.71 -6.68 3.33
N CYS A 48 0.62 -6.47 3.25
CA CYS A 48 1.21 -5.51 2.31
C CYS A 48 1.00 -5.89 0.83
N VAL A 49 0.81 -7.18 0.52
CA VAL A 49 0.48 -7.66 -0.84
C VAL A 49 -0.94 -7.24 -1.21
N ASN A 50 -1.90 -7.49 -0.31
CA ASN A 50 -3.31 -7.15 -0.54
C ASN A 50 -3.55 -5.64 -0.58
N GLU A 51 -2.78 -4.87 0.21
CA GLU A 51 -2.95 -3.43 0.34
C GLU A 51 -2.21 -2.61 -0.73
N CYS A 52 -1.30 -3.20 -1.51
CA CYS A 52 -0.53 -2.47 -2.50
C CYS A 52 -1.36 -2.15 -3.77
N PRO A 53 -1.73 -0.88 -4.04
CA PRO A 53 -2.54 -0.55 -5.21
C PRO A 53 -1.79 -0.72 -6.53
N ASN A 54 -0.46 -0.73 -6.49
CA ASN A 54 0.40 -0.88 -7.66
C ASN A 54 0.97 -2.30 -7.79
N SER A 55 0.53 -3.24 -6.94
CA SER A 55 0.97 -4.65 -6.94
C SER A 55 2.49 -4.87 -6.86
N VAL A 56 3.23 -3.90 -6.29
CA VAL A 56 4.70 -3.98 -6.19
C VAL A 56 5.18 -4.86 -5.02
N LYS A 57 4.28 -5.24 -4.11
CA LYS A 57 4.55 -6.26 -3.10
C LYS A 57 4.14 -7.60 -3.67
N VAL A 58 5.14 -8.39 -4.05
CA VAL A 58 4.97 -9.62 -4.84
C VAL A 58 5.22 -10.84 -3.98
N ILE A 59 4.41 -11.88 -4.18
CA ILE A 59 4.63 -13.20 -3.62
C ILE A 59 5.62 -13.93 -4.52
N ARG A 60 6.65 -14.55 -3.93
CA ARG A 60 7.62 -15.39 -4.65
C ARG A 60 6.89 -16.51 -5.39
N ASN A 61 7.11 -16.62 -6.68
CA ASN A 61 6.58 -17.69 -7.50
C ASN A 61 7.49 -18.91 -7.39
N ASP A 62 6.96 -20.03 -6.90
CA ASP A 62 7.69 -21.30 -6.72
C ASP A 62 7.22 -22.38 -7.71
N THR A 63 6.42 -22.07 -8.75
CA THR A 63 5.93 -23.04 -9.75
C THR A 63 7.07 -23.73 -10.49
N ASP A 64 8.14 -23.01 -10.82
CA ASP A 64 9.31 -23.60 -11.46
C ASP A 64 10.00 -24.66 -10.59
N ARG A 65 9.98 -24.51 -9.27
CA ARG A 65 10.51 -25.54 -8.34
C ARG A 65 9.68 -26.83 -8.46
N VAL A 66 8.37 -26.71 -8.64
CA VAL A 66 7.49 -27.88 -8.84
C VAL A 66 7.73 -28.50 -10.22
N ARG A 67 7.85 -27.67 -11.28
CA ARG A 67 8.20 -28.17 -12.63
C ARG A 67 9.53 -28.95 -12.61
N MET A 68 10.51 -28.46 -11.87
CA MET A 68 11.77 -29.18 -11.68
C MET A 68 11.58 -30.48 -10.88
N ALA A 69 10.68 -30.49 -9.89
CA ALA A 69 10.37 -31.71 -9.14
C ALA A 69 9.73 -32.79 -10.04
N PHE A 70 8.88 -32.42 -11.01
CA PHE A 70 8.33 -33.37 -11.99
C PHE A 70 9.39 -34.04 -12.86
N LEU A 71 10.52 -33.36 -13.12
CA LEU A 71 11.62 -33.93 -13.87
C LEU A 71 12.41 -34.94 -13.03
N SER A 72 12.24 -34.94 -11.72
CA SER A 72 12.82 -35.98 -10.84
C SER A 72 12.00 -37.26 -10.99
N LYS A 73 12.62 -38.41 -10.65
CA LYS A 73 11.90 -39.70 -10.65
C LYS A 73 11.01 -39.88 -9.41
N ARG A 74 10.94 -38.87 -8.54
CA ARG A 74 10.19 -38.91 -7.28
C ARG A 74 8.71 -38.65 -7.53
N LYS A 75 7.87 -39.27 -6.73
CA LYS A 75 6.43 -39.00 -6.75
C LYS A 75 6.15 -37.62 -6.13
N VAL A 76 5.45 -36.75 -6.85
CA VAL A 76 5.07 -35.42 -6.36
C VAL A 76 3.63 -35.49 -5.85
N ILE A 77 3.46 -35.33 -4.56
CA ILE A 77 2.16 -35.41 -3.86
C ILE A 77 1.76 -34.01 -3.41
N VAL A 78 0.50 -33.64 -3.68
CA VAL A 78 -0.08 -32.37 -3.22
C VAL A 78 -0.58 -32.53 -1.78
N SER A 79 -0.25 -31.59 -0.91
CA SER A 79 -0.97 -31.29 0.33
C SER A 79 -1.89 -30.12 0.07
N LEU A 80 -3.18 -30.37 -0.20
CA LEU A 80 -4.16 -29.37 -0.61
C LEU A 80 -4.86 -28.78 0.62
N ALA A 81 -4.75 -27.46 0.79
CA ALA A 81 -5.44 -26.77 1.87
C ALA A 81 -6.97 -26.83 1.68
N PRO A 82 -7.76 -27.16 2.72
CA PRO A 82 -9.20 -27.32 2.59
C PRO A 82 -9.94 -26.02 2.16
N SER A 83 -9.30 -24.88 2.27
CA SER A 83 -9.78 -23.59 1.73
C SER A 83 -9.87 -23.55 0.19
N TYR A 84 -9.38 -24.57 -0.53
CA TYR A 84 -9.50 -24.64 -1.99
C TYR A 84 -10.97 -24.60 -2.44
N VAL A 85 -11.88 -25.17 -1.66
CA VAL A 85 -13.32 -25.14 -1.94
C VAL A 85 -13.89 -23.72 -1.92
N SER A 86 -13.28 -22.82 -1.16
CA SER A 86 -13.68 -21.41 -1.11
C SER A 86 -13.02 -20.55 -2.21
N GLU A 87 -11.96 -21.04 -2.82
CA GLU A 87 -11.26 -20.38 -3.93
C GLU A 87 -11.82 -20.78 -5.29
N PHE A 88 -12.23 -22.04 -5.43
CA PHE A 88 -12.71 -22.63 -6.69
C PHE A 88 -14.17 -23.05 -6.61
N ILE A 89 -15.03 -22.18 -6.03
CA ILE A 89 -16.47 -22.46 -5.81
C ILE A 89 -17.16 -22.88 -7.11
N GLY A 90 -17.74 -24.08 -7.11
CA GLY A 90 -18.41 -24.71 -8.26
C GLY A 90 -17.48 -25.42 -9.24
N TYR A 91 -16.18 -25.42 -8.97
CA TYR A 91 -15.15 -26.10 -9.75
C TYR A 91 -14.19 -26.92 -8.86
N GLU A 92 -14.60 -27.27 -7.64
CA GLU A 92 -13.75 -27.92 -6.63
C GLU A 92 -13.15 -29.21 -7.18
N ASP A 93 -14.00 -30.09 -7.73
CA ASP A 93 -13.59 -31.34 -8.33
C ASP A 93 -12.72 -31.13 -9.58
N ASN A 94 -13.08 -30.16 -10.41
CA ASN A 94 -12.33 -29.84 -11.63
C ASN A 94 -10.95 -29.28 -11.31
N PHE A 95 -10.80 -28.56 -10.20
CA PHE A 95 -9.49 -28.12 -9.73
C PHE A 95 -8.61 -29.33 -9.33
N VAL A 96 -9.16 -30.29 -8.62
CA VAL A 96 -8.42 -31.54 -8.28
C VAL A 96 -8.04 -32.31 -9.55
N ARG A 97 -8.95 -32.46 -10.53
CA ARG A 97 -8.63 -33.06 -11.85
C ARG A 97 -7.50 -32.30 -12.57
N ALA A 98 -7.52 -30.97 -12.48
CA ALA A 98 -6.47 -30.15 -13.09
C ALA A 98 -5.09 -30.39 -12.46
N LEU A 99 -5.01 -30.69 -11.16
CA LEU A 99 -3.75 -31.07 -10.50
C LEU A 99 -3.20 -32.38 -11.08
N TYR A 100 -4.04 -33.39 -11.28
CA TYR A 100 -3.60 -34.63 -11.94
C TYR A 100 -3.16 -34.38 -13.40
N LYS A 101 -3.90 -33.53 -14.12
CA LYS A 101 -3.57 -33.14 -15.50
C LYS A 101 -2.25 -32.40 -15.58
N LEU A 102 -1.88 -31.60 -14.58
CA LEU A 102 -0.57 -30.92 -14.49
C LEU A 102 0.58 -31.88 -14.23
N GLY A 103 0.32 -33.11 -13.79
CA GLY A 103 1.34 -34.13 -13.57
C GLY A 103 1.61 -34.48 -12.10
N PHE A 104 0.81 -33.99 -11.17
CA PHE A 104 0.89 -34.45 -9.78
C PHE A 104 0.50 -35.92 -9.68
N HIS A 105 1.26 -36.66 -8.86
CA HIS A 105 1.05 -38.11 -8.72
C HIS A 105 -0.18 -38.44 -7.88
N ALA A 106 -0.43 -37.65 -6.84
CA ALA A 106 -1.57 -37.85 -5.95
C ALA A 106 -1.92 -36.52 -5.24
N VAL A 107 -3.15 -36.44 -4.74
CA VAL A 107 -3.67 -35.32 -3.96
C VAL A 107 -4.09 -35.82 -2.58
N SER A 108 -3.65 -35.11 -1.54
CA SER A 108 -4.02 -35.37 -0.14
C SER A 108 -4.47 -34.06 0.50
N GLU A 109 -5.41 -34.12 1.41
CA GLU A 109 -5.93 -32.92 2.07
C GLU A 109 -5.11 -32.56 3.31
N THR A 110 -4.62 -31.33 3.40
CA THR A 110 -3.93 -30.81 4.61
C THR A 110 -4.80 -30.95 5.87
N ALA A 111 -6.10 -31.02 5.72
CA ALA A 111 -7.05 -31.25 6.81
C ALA A 111 -6.85 -32.57 7.55
N ILE A 112 -6.21 -33.58 6.94
CA ILE A 112 -5.74 -34.80 7.61
C ILE A 112 -4.74 -34.44 8.71
N GLY A 113 -3.77 -33.60 8.40
CA GLY A 113 -2.82 -33.09 9.40
C GLY A 113 -3.49 -32.24 10.47
N ALA A 114 -4.59 -31.54 10.12
CA ALA A 114 -5.38 -30.78 11.08
C ALA A 114 -6.10 -31.70 12.08
N ALA A 115 -6.67 -32.84 11.61
CA ALA A 115 -7.28 -33.84 12.50
C ALA A 115 -6.24 -34.43 13.49
N LEU A 116 -5.06 -34.77 12.98
CA LEU A 116 -3.96 -35.30 13.81
C LEU A 116 -3.47 -34.28 14.84
N VAL A 117 -3.36 -33.00 14.45
CA VAL A 117 -2.99 -31.92 15.39
C VAL A 117 -4.07 -31.72 16.45
N SER A 118 -5.36 -31.75 16.09
CA SER A 118 -6.44 -31.64 17.08
C SER A 118 -6.39 -32.80 18.09
N GLN A 119 -6.19 -34.04 17.64
CA GLN A 119 -6.05 -35.19 18.53
C GLN A 119 -4.81 -35.06 19.45
N ALA A 120 -3.68 -34.64 18.90
CA ALA A 120 -2.46 -34.41 19.71
C ALA A 120 -2.63 -33.28 20.73
N LEU A 121 -3.36 -32.21 20.36
CA LEU A 121 -3.67 -31.11 21.28
C LEU A 121 -4.67 -31.52 22.34
N ASP A 122 -5.66 -32.34 22.02
CA ASP A 122 -6.59 -32.89 23.02
C ASP A 122 -5.78 -33.67 24.09
N MET A 123 -4.84 -34.56 23.69
CA MET A 123 -3.96 -35.27 24.64
C MET A 123 -3.10 -34.30 25.45
N TYR A 124 -2.53 -33.30 24.78
CA TYR A 124 -1.67 -32.30 25.45
C TYR A 124 -2.45 -31.52 26.51
N MET A 125 -3.68 -31.12 26.22
CA MET A 125 -4.50 -30.33 27.14
C MET A 125 -5.05 -31.20 28.30
N GLU A 126 -5.27 -32.48 28.09
CA GLU A 126 -5.62 -33.40 29.19
C GLU A 126 -4.50 -33.47 30.23
N ASP A 127 -3.24 -33.48 29.79
CA ASP A 127 -2.09 -33.60 30.68
C ASP A 127 -1.63 -32.26 31.28
N HIS A 128 -1.89 -31.12 30.61
CA HIS A 128 -1.33 -29.81 30.95
C HIS A 128 -2.41 -28.72 31.14
N GLY A 129 -3.62 -29.07 31.52
CA GLY A 129 -4.85 -28.26 31.48
C GLY A 129 -4.92 -26.98 32.30
N GLU A 130 -3.83 -26.47 32.89
CA GLU A 130 -3.82 -25.26 33.73
C GLU A 130 -3.05 -24.07 33.12
N ALA A 131 -2.53 -24.17 31.89
CA ALA A 131 -1.77 -23.11 31.25
C ALA A 131 -2.48 -22.57 30.01
N PRO A 132 -2.30 -21.29 29.66
CA PRO A 132 -2.81 -20.77 28.39
C PRO A 132 -2.06 -21.41 27.22
N PHE A 133 -2.81 -21.77 26.17
CA PHE A 133 -2.26 -22.37 24.98
C PHE A 133 -2.60 -21.54 23.75
N ILE A 134 -1.61 -21.31 22.90
CA ILE A 134 -1.75 -20.61 21.62
C ILE A 134 -1.54 -21.60 20.50
N SER A 135 -2.48 -21.65 19.58
CA SER A 135 -2.40 -22.49 18.38
C SER A 135 -1.17 -22.18 17.53
N THR A 136 -0.47 -23.20 17.08
CA THR A 136 0.66 -23.13 16.11
C THR A 136 0.23 -23.37 14.66
N ALA A 137 -1.06 -23.47 14.39
CA ALA A 137 -1.58 -23.72 13.05
C ALA A 137 -1.21 -22.63 12.04
N CYS A 138 -1.09 -21.38 12.50
CA CYS A 138 -0.75 -20.21 11.69
C CYS A 138 0.72 -19.82 11.83
N PRO A 139 1.58 -20.02 10.79
CA PRO A 139 3.00 -19.68 10.88
C PRO A 139 3.26 -18.18 11.08
N SER A 140 2.38 -17.32 10.59
CA SER A 140 2.48 -15.87 10.84
C SER A 140 2.30 -15.52 12.32
N VAL A 141 1.44 -16.25 13.04
CA VAL A 141 1.26 -16.11 14.49
C VAL A 141 2.49 -16.61 15.24
N VAL A 142 3.02 -17.77 14.85
CA VAL A 142 4.27 -18.30 15.44
C VAL A 142 5.40 -17.28 15.28
N GLN A 143 5.56 -16.68 14.10
CA GLN A 143 6.55 -15.61 13.87
C GLN A 143 6.26 -14.36 14.69
N LEU A 144 5.00 -13.99 14.88
CA LEU A 144 4.60 -12.86 15.72
C LEU A 144 5.03 -13.09 17.18
N VAL A 145 4.69 -14.25 17.76
CA VAL A 145 5.04 -14.58 19.14
C VAL A 145 6.56 -14.65 19.31
N ARG A 146 7.28 -15.36 18.42
CA ARG A 146 8.74 -15.48 18.48
C ARG A 146 9.47 -14.15 18.47
N LYS A 147 8.99 -13.18 17.68
CA LYS A 147 9.67 -11.90 17.45
C LYS A 147 9.24 -10.81 18.42
N TYR A 148 7.96 -10.74 18.74
CA TYR A 148 7.37 -9.61 19.47
C TYR A 148 6.93 -9.96 20.89
N PHE A 149 6.76 -11.25 21.19
CA PHE A 149 6.36 -11.77 22.50
C PHE A 149 7.23 -12.95 22.94
N PRO A 150 8.57 -12.78 22.97
CA PRO A 150 9.48 -13.91 23.21
C PRO A 150 9.26 -14.56 24.59
N GLU A 151 8.74 -13.84 25.56
CA GLU A 151 8.42 -14.36 26.90
C GLU A 151 7.23 -15.34 26.88
N ASP A 152 6.33 -15.16 25.87
CA ASP A 152 5.11 -15.96 25.73
C ASP A 152 5.29 -17.17 24.79
N ILE A 153 6.49 -17.42 24.29
CA ILE A 153 6.75 -18.55 23.38
C ILE A 153 6.39 -19.90 24.02
N LYS A 154 6.50 -20.00 25.34
CA LYS A 154 6.11 -21.18 26.12
C LYS A 154 4.59 -21.44 26.11
N ALA A 155 3.80 -20.45 25.75
CA ALA A 155 2.36 -20.59 25.58
C ALA A 155 1.97 -21.11 24.19
N LEU A 156 2.89 -21.13 23.21
CA LEU A 156 2.63 -21.82 21.96
C LEU A 156 2.54 -23.33 22.20
N ALA A 157 1.50 -23.97 21.70
CA ALA A 157 1.35 -25.41 21.75
C ALA A 157 2.57 -26.09 21.10
N PRO A 158 3.26 -27.04 21.78
CA PRO A 158 4.53 -27.59 21.29
C PRO A 158 4.36 -28.64 20.19
N VAL A 159 3.37 -28.45 19.32
CA VAL A 159 3.07 -29.33 18.18
C VAL A 159 3.30 -28.60 16.85
N PRO A 160 3.76 -29.29 15.80
CA PRO A 160 3.90 -28.71 14.47
C PRO A 160 2.57 -28.25 13.89
N SER A 161 2.63 -27.39 12.86
CA SER A 161 1.42 -26.96 12.17
C SER A 161 0.72 -28.13 11.45
N PRO A 162 -0.59 -28.00 11.12
CA PRO A 162 -1.29 -29.01 10.32
C PRO A 162 -0.56 -29.43 9.04
N LEU A 163 0.07 -28.49 8.34
CA LEU A 163 0.84 -28.79 7.14
C LEU A 163 2.09 -29.61 7.43
N GLN A 164 2.83 -29.24 8.45
CA GLN A 164 4.05 -29.97 8.86
C GLN A 164 3.70 -31.38 9.33
N THR A 165 2.68 -31.51 10.17
CA THR A 165 2.17 -32.79 10.66
C THR A 165 1.66 -33.67 9.51
N HIS A 166 0.91 -33.10 8.56
CA HIS A 166 0.48 -33.80 7.36
C HIS A 166 1.66 -34.27 6.51
N SER A 167 2.67 -33.45 6.33
CA SER A 167 3.87 -33.81 5.59
C SER A 167 4.63 -34.98 6.25
N ALA A 168 4.73 -34.97 7.58
CA ALA A 168 5.32 -36.07 8.34
C ALA A 168 4.49 -37.35 8.19
N TYR A 169 3.15 -37.24 8.23
CA TYR A 169 2.26 -38.38 8.05
C TYR A 169 2.35 -38.98 6.65
N LEU A 170 2.39 -38.17 5.60
CA LEU A 170 2.58 -38.61 4.23
C LEU A 170 3.93 -39.37 4.07
N ARG A 171 5.01 -38.88 4.71
CA ARG A 171 6.30 -39.55 4.70
C ARG A 171 6.28 -40.89 5.45
N LYS A 172 5.54 -40.97 6.56
CA LYS A 172 5.31 -42.24 7.28
C LYS A 172 4.59 -43.25 6.38
N LEU A 173 3.58 -42.84 5.61
CA LEU A 173 2.80 -43.74 4.76
C LEU A 173 3.50 -44.11 3.44
N TYR A 174 4.16 -43.16 2.79
CA TYR A 174 4.66 -43.32 1.41
C TYR A 174 6.20 -43.30 1.30
N GLY A 175 6.89 -43.17 2.43
CA GLY A 175 8.34 -43.12 2.49
C GLY A 175 8.92 -41.73 2.21
N ASN A 176 10.25 -41.60 2.33
CA ASN A 176 10.95 -40.35 2.19
C ASN A 176 11.24 -39.94 0.73
N ASP A 177 11.08 -40.87 -0.22
CA ASP A 177 11.34 -40.60 -1.65
C ASP A 177 10.14 -40.01 -2.38
N ILE A 178 9.47 -39.04 -1.74
CA ILE A 178 8.38 -38.25 -2.27
C ILE A 178 8.74 -36.76 -2.23
N VAL A 179 8.09 -35.95 -3.06
CA VAL A 179 8.10 -34.49 -2.98
C VAL A 179 6.72 -34.04 -2.57
N ILE A 180 6.62 -33.29 -1.48
CA ILE A 180 5.36 -32.79 -0.96
C ILE A 180 5.22 -31.32 -1.35
N VAL A 181 4.17 -30.99 -2.11
CA VAL A 181 3.86 -29.63 -2.55
C VAL A 181 2.58 -29.17 -1.84
N PHE A 182 2.71 -28.20 -0.97
CA PHE A 182 1.55 -27.53 -0.41
C PHE A 182 0.91 -26.61 -1.45
N ILE A 183 -0.42 -26.65 -1.55
CA ILE A 183 -1.20 -25.69 -2.34
C ILE A 183 -2.27 -25.08 -1.45
N GLY A 184 -2.24 -23.73 -1.26
CA GLY A 184 -3.17 -23.10 -0.33
C GLY A 184 -3.19 -21.57 -0.37
N PRO A 185 -3.89 -20.93 0.58
CA PRO A 185 -4.13 -19.48 0.57
C PRO A 185 -2.99 -18.66 1.20
N CYS A 186 -1.99 -19.32 1.80
CA CYS A 186 -1.12 -18.70 2.79
C CYS A 186 0.32 -18.53 2.29
N VAL A 187 0.80 -17.28 2.27
CA VAL A 187 2.19 -16.98 1.90
C VAL A 187 3.18 -17.38 3.00
N ALA A 188 2.78 -17.34 4.28
CA ALA A 188 3.65 -17.73 5.38
C ALA A 188 3.98 -19.24 5.38
N LYS A 189 3.21 -20.08 4.69
CA LYS A 189 3.53 -21.49 4.48
C LYS A 189 4.78 -21.70 3.61
N LYS A 190 5.19 -20.69 2.82
CA LYS A 190 6.49 -20.73 2.12
C LYS A 190 7.66 -20.64 3.10
N ILE A 191 7.50 -19.90 4.22
CA ILE A 191 8.52 -19.88 5.29
C ILE A 191 8.63 -21.24 5.97
N GLU A 192 7.50 -21.91 6.26
CA GLU A 192 7.58 -23.27 6.82
C GLU A 192 8.33 -24.22 5.89
N ALA A 193 8.08 -24.16 4.58
CA ALA A 193 8.80 -24.96 3.59
C ALA A 193 10.29 -24.62 3.54
N ASP A 194 10.65 -23.35 3.71
CA ASP A 194 12.05 -22.91 3.68
C ASP A 194 12.78 -23.21 5.01
N GLU A 195 12.11 -23.08 6.17
CA GLU A 195 12.69 -23.34 7.51
C GLU A 195 12.74 -24.83 7.85
N TYR A 196 11.81 -25.65 7.33
CA TYR A 196 11.69 -27.10 7.60
C TYR A 196 11.67 -27.89 6.29
N PRO A 197 12.80 -27.98 5.57
CA PRO A 197 12.87 -28.68 4.29
C PRO A 197 12.34 -30.12 4.37
N GLY A 198 11.44 -30.46 3.48
CA GLY A 198 10.75 -31.76 3.49
C GLY A 198 9.40 -31.75 4.22
N TYR A 199 9.04 -30.66 4.90
CA TYR A 199 7.81 -30.59 5.70
C TYR A 199 7.04 -29.27 5.54
N PRO A 200 6.58 -28.89 4.29
CA PRO A 200 6.70 -29.54 2.98
C PRO A 200 8.00 -29.22 2.24
N ASP A 201 8.21 -29.79 1.03
CA ASP A 201 9.33 -29.44 0.15
C ASP A 201 9.12 -28.09 -0.57
N ILE A 202 7.89 -27.81 -1.00
CA ILE A 202 7.52 -26.60 -1.75
C ILE A 202 6.13 -26.13 -1.30
N ALA A 203 5.89 -24.81 -1.31
CA ALA A 203 4.58 -24.24 -1.06
C ALA A 203 4.17 -23.30 -2.19
N LEU A 204 3.00 -23.54 -2.78
CA LEU A 204 2.34 -22.70 -3.77
C LEU A 204 1.10 -22.02 -3.19
N THR A 205 0.81 -20.85 -3.69
CA THR A 205 -0.47 -20.14 -3.40
C THR A 205 -1.52 -20.47 -4.46
N PHE A 206 -2.80 -20.24 -4.16
CA PHE A 206 -3.86 -20.37 -5.17
C PHE A 206 -3.70 -19.38 -6.33
N ARG A 207 -3.08 -18.19 -6.08
CA ARG A 207 -2.75 -17.25 -7.15
C ARG A 207 -1.78 -17.85 -8.15
N GLU A 208 -0.67 -18.45 -7.66
CA GLU A 208 0.28 -19.16 -8.52
C GLU A 208 -0.38 -20.30 -9.29
N MET A 209 -1.30 -21.03 -8.65
CA MET A 209 -2.03 -22.10 -9.33
C MET A 209 -2.94 -21.57 -10.44
N ARG A 210 -3.63 -20.45 -10.23
CA ARG A 210 -4.46 -19.81 -11.28
C ARG A 210 -3.61 -19.35 -12.46
N GLU A 211 -2.46 -18.74 -12.19
CA GLU A 211 -1.50 -18.33 -13.21
C GLU A 211 -0.98 -19.54 -13.99
N TRP A 212 -0.58 -20.59 -13.30
CA TRP A 212 -0.09 -21.81 -13.93
C TRP A 212 -1.15 -22.52 -14.77
N LEU A 213 -2.39 -22.63 -14.30
CA LEU A 213 -3.50 -23.18 -15.07
C LEU A 213 -3.75 -22.36 -16.36
N ALA A 214 -3.66 -21.03 -16.27
CA ALA A 214 -3.81 -20.15 -17.42
C ALA A 214 -2.65 -20.33 -18.45
N GLU A 215 -1.40 -20.45 -17.97
CA GLU A 215 -0.22 -20.73 -18.83
C GLU A 215 -0.37 -22.05 -19.60
N GLU A 216 -0.90 -23.11 -18.93
CA GLU A 216 -1.12 -24.43 -19.52
C GLU A 216 -2.45 -24.52 -20.31
N ASN A 217 -3.19 -23.42 -20.43
CA ASN A 217 -4.51 -23.36 -21.09
C ASN A 217 -5.50 -24.39 -20.51
N ILE A 218 -5.48 -24.60 -19.20
CA ILE A 218 -6.40 -25.47 -18.48
C ILE A 218 -7.60 -24.64 -18.02
N ASP A 219 -8.76 -24.86 -18.63
CA ASP A 219 -10.03 -24.24 -18.26
C ASP A 219 -10.82 -25.17 -17.32
N LEU A 220 -11.01 -24.73 -16.07
CA LEU A 220 -11.75 -25.50 -15.07
C LEU A 220 -13.23 -25.72 -15.45
N ALA A 221 -13.83 -24.83 -16.24
CA ALA A 221 -15.21 -24.99 -16.67
C ALA A 221 -15.40 -26.14 -17.70
N ASN A 222 -14.33 -26.46 -18.44
CA ASN A 222 -14.34 -27.43 -19.53
C ASN A 222 -13.38 -28.62 -19.27
N MET A 223 -13.23 -29.02 -18.00
CA MET A 223 -12.39 -30.15 -17.62
C MET A 223 -12.98 -31.50 -18.07
N ASP A 224 -12.10 -32.37 -18.53
CA ASP A 224 -12.43 -33.76 -18.80
C ASP A 224 -12.82 -34.49 -17.50
N THR A 225 -14.05 -34.99 -17.42
CA THR A 225 -14.59 -35.69 -16.28
C THR A 225 -14.11 -37.17 -16.19
N GLY A 226 -13.38 -37.63 -17.18
CA GLY A 226 -12.80 -39.00 -17.22
C GLY A 226 -11.61 -39.20 -16.27
N ILE A 227 -11.09 -38.13 -15.65
CA ILE A 227 -10.07 -38.23 -14.61
C ILE A 227 -10.76 -38.48 -13.27
N ASP A 228 -10.53 -39.64 -12.67
CA ASP A 228 -11.03 -39.96 -11.35
C ASP A 228 -10.39 -39.04 -10.29
N ILE A 229 -11.21 -38.61 -9.34
CA ILE A 229 -10.76 -37.85 -8.17
C ILE A 229 -10.55 -38.83 -7.03
N ASP A 230 -9.32 -38.99 -6.62
CA ASP A 230 -8.99 -39.80 -5.46
C ASP A 230 -8.11 -39.00 -4.49
N PHE A 231 -8.47 -38.98 -3.22
CA PHE A 231 -7.71 -38.37 -2.16
C PHE A 231 -7.01 -39.46 -1.34
N ILE A 232 -5.70 -39.34 -1.19
CA ILE A 232 -4.90 -40.27 -0.41
C ILE A 232 -4.62 -39.73 1.01
N PRO A 233 -4.59 -40.59 2.07
CA PRO A 233 -5.08 -41.98 2.09
C PRO A 233 -6.62 -42.06 2.03
N ALA A 234 -7.32 -40.98 2.33
CA ALA A 234 -8.77 -40.79 2.29
C ALA A 234 -9.11 -39.31 2.25
N LYS A 235 -10.38 -38.97 2.07
CA LYS A 235 -10.88 -37.59 2.25
C LYS A 235 -10.83 -37.20 3.73
N ALA A 236 -10.53 -35.94 4.04
CA ALA A 236 -10.57 -35.47 5.42
C ALA A 236 -12.03 -35.31 5.90
N GLY A 237 -12.25 -35.60 7.17
CA GLY A 237 -13.56 -35.44 7.83
C GLY A 237 -13.76 -34.03 8.40
N LYS A 238 -14.17 -33.95 9.66
CA LYS A 238 -14.53 -32.70 10.38
C LYS A 238 -13.45 -31.63 10.33
N ALA A 239 -12.17 -32.00 10.33
CA ALA A 239 -11.06 -31.05 10.30
C ALA A 239 -10.95 -30.21 9.02
N ALA A 240 -11.74 -30.48 7.98
CA ALA A 240 -11.87 -29.63 6.82
C ALA A 240 -12.39 -28.21 7.15
N VAL A 241 -12.97 -28.00 8.35
CA VAL A 241 -13.44 -26.69 8.86
C VAL A 241 -12.30 -25.76 9.33
N TYR A 242 -11.09 -26.23 9.51
CA TYR A 242 -9.94 -25.44 10.02
C TYR A 242 -9.68 -24.09 9.34
N PRO A 243 -9.96 -23.88 8.03
CA PRO A 243 -9.65 -22.60 7.40
C PRO A 243 -10.57 -21.44 7.80
N ILE A 244 -11.62 -21.66 8.54
CA ILE A 244 -12.52 -20.60 9.04
C ILE A 244 -12.33 -20.38 10.53
N GLU A 245 -12.77 -19.23 11.01
CA GLU A 245 -12.77 -18.86 12.43
C GLU A 245 -13.48 -19.92 13.29
N ASN A 246 -12.92 -20.28 14.43
CA ASN A 246 -13.32 -21.34 15.35
C ASN A 246 -13.17 -22.77 14.77
N GLY A 247 -12.60 -22.92 13.59
CA GLY A 247 -12.52 -24.24 12.94
C GLY A 247 -11.66 -25.24 13.70
N GLN A 248 -10.58 -24.79 14.34
CA GLN A 248 -9.77 -25.64 15.19
C GLN A 248 -10.51 -26.02 16.48
N ILE A 249 -11.14 -25.05 17.12
CA ILE A 249 -11.94 -25.24 18.34
C ILE A 249 -13.06 -26.25 18.07
N GLU A 250 -13.80 -26.09 16.98
CA GLU A 250 -14.89 -27.01 16.62
C GLU A 250 -14.39 -28.45 16.38
N THR A 251 -13.14 -28.65 15.96
CA THR A 251 -12.60 -29.97 15.64
C THR A 251 -12.19 -30.76 16.88
N SER A 252 -11.86 -30.09 18.00
CA SER A 252 -11.50 -30.76 19.25
C SER A 252 -12.69 -31.52 19.86
N LYS A 253 -12.38 -32.62 20.55
CA LYS A 253 -13.37 -33.41 21.31
C LYS A 253 -13.52 -32.95 22.76
N ILE A 254 -12.51 -32.24 23.29
CA ILE A 254 -12.38 -31.96 24.73
C ILE A 254 -12.79 -30.54 25.06
N TRP A 255 -12.62 -29.58 24.15
CA TRP A 255 -12.71 -28.15 24.44
C TRP A 255 -14.12 -27.67 24.72
N GLN A 256 -15.15 -28.36 24.21
CA GLN A 256 -16.54 -27.94 24.41
C GLN A 256 -16.91 -27.85 25.87
N GLY A 257 -16.80 -26.64 26.44
CA GLY A 257 -17.22 -26.28 27.80
C GLY A 257 -16.22 -26.50 28.95
N ARG A 258 -14.97 -26.89 28.68
CA ARG A 258 -13.92 -27.06 29.69
C ARG A 258 -12.97 -25.86 29.83
N PHE A 259 -12.78 -25.10 28.76
CA PHE A 259 -11.88 -23.96 28.69
C PHE A 259 -12.61 -22.73 28.22
N VAL A 260 -12.11 -21.55 28.56
CA VAL A 260 -12.53 -20.31 27.91
C VAL A 260 -11.86 -20.28 26.54
N GLU A 261 -12.66 -20.62 25.54
CA GLU A 261 -12.24 -20.65 24.15
C GLU A 261 -12.26 -19.25 23.60
N GLN A 262 -11.16 -18.80 23.01
CA GLN A 262 -11.08 -17.51 22.36
C GLN A 262 -10.47 -17.64 20.98
N SER A 263 -11.16 -17.11 19.97
CA SER A 263 -10.62 -16.93 18.66
C SER A 263 -10.12 -15.50 18.49
N ALA A 264 -8.89 -15.32 18.05
CA ALA A 264 -8.33 -14.02 17.72
C ALA A 264 -7.90 -13.99 16.26
N LEU A 265 -8.47 -13.03 15.54
CA LEU A 265 -8.15 -12.77 14.14
C LEU A 265 -7.33 -11.49 14.03
N SER A 266 -6.49 -11.43 12.99
CA SER A 266 -5.53 -10.37 12.71
C SER A 266 -4.44 -10.19 13.77
N VAL A 267 -3.33 -9.57 13.38
CA VAL A 267 -2.22 -9.27 14.30
C VAL A 267 -2.67 -8.35 15.45
N SER A 268 -3.52 -7.37 15.17
CA SER A 268 -4.02 -6.44 16.20
C SER A 268 -4.94 -7.13 17.21
N GLY A 269 -5.80 -8.04 16.76
CA GLY A 269 -6.64 -8.86 17.64
C GLY A 269 -5.80 -9.77 18.52
N ILE A 270 -4.87 -10.50 17.93
CA ILE A 270 -3.94 -11.39 18.65
C ILE A 270 -3.08 -10.61 19.64
N THR A 271 -2.49 -9.48 19.25
CA THR A 271 -1.70 -8.62 20.15
C THR A 271 -2.51 -8.15 21.35
N ARG A 272 -3.78 -7.79 21.16
CA ARG A 272 -4.66 -7.36 22.26
C ARG A 272 -4.90 -8.49 23.25
N VAL A 273 -5.19 -9.71 22.74
CA VAL A 273 -5.38 -10.89 23.59
C VAL A 273 -4.09 -11.25 24.32
N MET A 274 -2.97 -11.29 23.63
CA MET A 274 -1.63 -11.54 24.23
C MET A 274 -1.33 -10.57 25.37
N SER A 275 -1.61 -9.28 25.16
CA SER A 275 -1.41 -8.26 26.21
C SER A 275 -2.33 -8.47 27.42
N SER A 276 -3.51 -9.06 27.23
CA SER A 276 -4.45 -9.36 28.32
C SER A 276 -4.13 -10.66 29.08
N LEU A 277 -3.44 -11.61 28.43
CA LEU A 277 -3.01 -12.86 29.05
C LEU A 277 -1.85 -12.68 30.05
N GLN A 278 -1.09 -11.58 29.93
CA GLN A 278 0.00 -11.29 30.85
C GLN A 278 -0.53 -11.11 32.28
N GLY A 279 -0.27 -12.11 33.13
CA GLY A 279 -0.64 -12.10 34.55
C GLY A 279 -1.97 -12.77 34.94
N THR A 280 -2.67 -13.38 33.99
CA THR A 280 -3.86 -14.21 34.28
C THR A 280 -3.51 -15.70 34.20
N HIS A 281 -3.79 -16.44 35.28
CA HIS A 281 -3.68 -17.91 35.33
C HIS A 281 -5.01 -18.55 34.90
N THR A 282 -5.44 -18.33 33.64
CA THR A 282 -6.66 -18.94 33.10
C THR A 282 -6.30 -20.07 32.15
N SER A 283 -7.02 -21.18 32.25
CA SER A 283 -6.92 -22.33 31.34
C SER A 283 -7.60 -21.97 30.02
N ASP A 284 -7.00 -21.08 29.22
CA ASP A 284 -7.59 -20.58 27.98
C ASP A 284 -6.87 -21.18 26.79
N PHE A 285 -7.65 -21.59 25.78
CA PHE A 285 -7.11 -21.91 24.47
C PHE A 285 -7.35 -20.76 23.50
N LEU A 286 -6.27 -20.28 22.88
CA LEU A 286 -6.33 -19.24 21.86
C LEU A 286 -6.15 -19.84 20.47
N GLU A 287 -7.24 -19.95 19.71
CA GLU A 287 -7.14 -20.13 18.28
C GLU A 287 -6.74 -18.80 17.61
N ALA A 288 -5.52 -18.72 17.10
CA ALA A 288 -4.98 -17.50 16.54
C ALA A 288 -4.74 -17.63 15.02
N LEU A 289 -5.50 -16.87 14.24
CA LEU A 289 -5.37 -16.80 12.79
C LEU A 289 -5.08 -15.36 12.35
N ASN A 290 -4.03 -15.16 11.55
CA ASN A 290 -3.62 -13.82 11.14
C ASN A 290 -4.59 -13.16 10.14
N CYS A 291 -5.33 -13.92 9.35
CA CYS A 291 -6.23 -13.40 8.31
C CYS A 291 -7.64 -13.19 8.84
N ASP A 292 -8.26 -12.04 8.55
CA ASP A 292 -9.64 -11.73 8.95
C ASP A 292 -10.62 -12.71 8.28
N GLY A 293 -11.43 -13.38 9.11
CA GLY A 293 -12.34 -14.45 8.66
C GLY A 293 -11.68 -15.80 8.42
N GLY A 294 -10.40 -15.95 8.80
CA GLY A 294 -9.64 -17.19 8.68
C GLY A 294 -8.82 -17.31 7.40
N CYS A 295 -8.24 -18.49 7.18
CA CYS A 295 -7.36 -18.77 6.04
C CYS A 295 -8.00 -18.55 4.67
N ILE A 296 -9.34 -18.66 4.57
CA ILE A 296 -10.08 -18.37 3.34
C ILE A 296 -9.85 -16.94 2.82
N SER A 297 -9.37 -16.03 3.66
CA SER A 297 -9.04 -14.64 3.31
C SER A 297 -7.53 -14.41 3.19
N GLY A 298 -6.75 -15.47 3.06
CA GLY A 298 -5.30 -15.39 2.94
C GLY A 298 -4.81 -14.61 1.71
N PRO A 299 -3.58 -14.06 1.75
CA PRO A 299 -3.03 -13.23 0.66
C PRO A 299 -2.78 -14.00 -0.65
N GLY A 300 -2.77 -15.34 -0.60
CA GLY A 300 -2.64 -16.20 -1.77
C GLY A 300 -3.95 -16.55 -2.46
N THR A 301 -5.09 -15.95 -2.04
CA THR A 301 -6.42 -16.13 -2.67
C THR A 301 -6.69 -15.05 -3.71
N SER A 302 -7.62 -15.31 -4.64
CA SER A 302 -8.05 -14.33 -5.65
C SER A 302 -9.03 -13.28 -5.13
N HIS A 303 -9.68 -13.53 -3.99
CA HIS A 303 -10.74 -12.70 -3.40
C HIS A 303 -11.94 -12.41 -4.35
N GLN A 304 -12.20 -13.29 -5.30
CA GLN A 304 -13.29 -13.10 -6.29
C GLN A 304 -14.67 -13.16 -5.68
N ASP A 305 -14.85 -13.97 -4.60
CA ASP A 305 -16.13 -14.14 -3.92
C ASP A 305 -16.20 -13.41 -2.58
N SER A 306 -17.42 -13.11 -2.10
CA SER A 306 -17.61 -12.50 -0.79
C SER A 306 -17.17 -13.44 0.35
N ALA A 307 -16.70 -12.86 1.47
CA ALA A 307 -16.28 -13.64 2.64
C ALA A 307 -17.36 -14.61 3.14
N ILE A 308 -18.64 -14.19 3.10
CA ILE A 308 -19.78 -15.03 3.51
C ILE A 308 -19.91 -16.26 2.59
N ARG A 309 -19.81 -16.07 1.26
CA ARG A 309 -19.90 -17.16 0.29
C ARG A 309 -18.76 -18.16 0.47
N ARG A 310 -17.54 -17.65 0.67
CA ARG A 310 -16.35 -18.46 0.93
C ARG A 310 -16.47 -19.27 2.22
N LYS A 311 -16.93 -18.64 3.33
CA LYS A 311 -17.18 -19.32 4.60
C LYS A 311 -18.24 -20.41 4.45
N LYS A 312 -19.34 -20.12 3.71
CA LYS A 312 -20.39 -21.10 3.43
C LYS A 312 -19.86 -22.30 2.63
N ALA A 313 -19.00 -22.09 1.64
CA ALA A 313 -18.43 -23.19 0.84
C ALA A 313 -17.67 -24.18 1.73
N VAL A 314 -16.79 -23.68 2.63
CA VAL A 314 -16.06 -24.55 3.59
C VAL A 314 -17.01 -25.27 4.53
N ALA A 315 -18.00 -24.57 5.10
CA ALA A 315 -18.96 -25.17 6.01
C ALA A 315 -19.79 -26.27 5.32
N SER A 316 -20.31 -26.02 4.10
CA SER A 316 -21.08 -27.03 3.33
C SER A 316 -20.21 -28.25 3.00
N TYR A 317 -18.98 -28.02 2.54
CA TYR A 317 -18.02 -29.07 2.24
C TYR A 317 -17.71 -29.97 3.45
N THR A 318 -17.58 -29.38 4.64
CA THR A 318 -17.37 -30.13 5.88
C THR A 318 -18.64 -30.92 6.26
N LEU A 319 -19.83 -30.30 6.18
CA LEU A 319 -21.10 -30.95 6.54
C LEU A 319 -21.39 -32.17 5.67
N GLU A 320 -21.11 -32.14 4.38
CA GLU A 320 -21.28 -33.26 3.47
C GLU A 320 -20.46 -34.49 3.87
N ARG A 321 -19.33 -34.26 4.54
CA ARG A 321 -18.40 -35.31 4.96
C ARG A 321 -18.61 -35.86 6.36
N LEU A 322 -19.40 -35.19 7.20
CA LEU A 322 -19.65 -35.64 8.58
C LEU A 322 -20.37 -37.02 8.64
N ASN A 323 -21.06 -37.38 7.59
CA ASN A 323 -21.80 -38.64 7.50
C ASN A 323 -21.16 -39.67 6.54
N ASP A 324 -20.02 -39.36 5.98
CA ASP A 324 -19.27 -40.26 5.08
C ASP A 324 -18.39 -41.19 5.92
N PRO A 325 -18.63 -42.52 5.88
CA PRO A 325 -17.86 -43.47 6.70
C PRO A 325 -16.43 -43.69 6.20
N ASP A 326 -16.14 -43.27 4.98
CA ASP A 326 -14.84 -43.47 4.34
C ASP A 326 -13.87 -42.26 4.52
N VAL A 327 -14.25 -41.28 5.37
CA VAL A 327 -13.38 -40.15 5.65
C VAL A 327 -12.32 -40.49 6.71
N PHE A 328 -11.20 -39.78 6.63
CA PHE A 328 -10.16 -39.79 7.66
C PHE A 328 -10.62 -39.00 8.88
N ASP A 329 -10.82 -39.68 10.00
CA ASP A 329 -11.23 -39.08 11.29
C ASP A 329 -10.12 -39.11 12.34
N GLY A 330 -8.92 -39.50 11.96
CA GLY A 330 -7.71 -39.49 12.80
C GLY A 330 -6.90 -40.79 12.74
N ASP A 331 -5.77 -40.74 13.41
CA ASP A 331 -4.86 -41.87 13.65
C ASP A 331 -4.26 -41.64 15.05
N GLU A 332 -4.83 -42.33 16.05
CA GLU A 332 -4.45 -42.13 17.46
C GLU A 332 -2.96 -42.47 17.71
N GLU A 333 -2.39 -43.47 17.02
CA GLU A 333 -0.99 -43.83 17.19
C GLU A 333 -0.08 -42.70 16.69
N PHE A 334 -0.39 -42.13 15.52
CA PHE A 334 0.41 -41.04 14.99
C PHE A 334 0.15 -39.71 15.73
N ALA A 335 -1.10 -39.44 16.14
CA ALA A 335 -1.41 -38.28 16.97
C ALA A 335 -0.65 -38.32 18.32
N LYS A 336 -0.52 -39.51 18.92
CA LYS A 336 0.28 -39.72 20.13
C LYS A 336 1.77 -39.47 19.86
N GLU A 337 2.29 -39.95 18.73
CA GLU A 337 3.65 -39.65 18.30
C GLU A 337 3.90 -38.12 18.12
N VAL A 338 2.94 -37.41 17.55
CA VAL A 338 2.95 -35.94 17.42
C VAL A 338 2.96 -35.27 18.81
N TYR A 339 2.12 -35.73 19.72
CA TYR A 339 2.07 -35.24 21.09
C TYR A 339 3.40 -35.46 21.84
N GLU A 340 3.93 -36.68 21.82
CA GLU A 340 5.13 -37.08 22.56
C GLU A 340 6.42 -36.45 22.00
N LYS A 341 6.56 -36.33 20.70
CA LYS A 341 7.78 -35.83 20.03
C LYS A 341 7.69 -34.36 19.64
N GLY A 342 6.48 -33.79 19.48
CA GLY A 342 6.30 -32.45 18.97
C GLY A 342 7.07 -32.22 17.67
N TYR A 343 7.87 -31.16 17.59
CA TYR A 343 8.73 -30.86 16.44
C TYR A 343 9.78 -31.93 16.15
N GLY A 344 10.05 -32.85 17.09
CA GLY A 344 10.94 -33.98 16.89
C GLY A 344 10.52 -34.92 15.76
N ILE A 345 9.21 -34.97 15.41
CA ILE A 345 8.75 -35.74 14.23
C ILE A 345 9.31 -35.21 12.91
N LEU A 346 9.74 -33.94 12.89
CA LEU A 346 10.36 -33.26 11.74
C LEU A 346 11.90 -33.35 11.82
N GLY A 347 12.45 -34.02 12.82
CA GLY A 347 13.88 -33.95 13.10
C GLY A 347 14.35 -32.56 13.54
N ALA A 348 13.46 -31.74 14.09
CA ALA A 348 13.70 -30.35 14.46
C ALA A 348 13.39 -30.09 15.94
N SER A 349 13.88 -28.98 16.45
CA SER A 349 13.51 -28.46 17.78
C SER A 349 12.31 -27.53 17.67
N PHE A 350 11.61 -27.33 18.79
CA PHE A 350 10.59 -26.30 18.92
C PHE A 350 11.16 -24.92 18.55
N PRO A 351 10.42 -24.08 17.85
CA PRO A 351 10.91 -22.76 17.40
C PRO A 351 11.45 -21.91 18.57
N ALA A 352 12.71 -21.53 18.49
CA ALA A 352 13.33 -20.68 19.51
C ALA A 352 12.84 -19.21 19.39
N PRO A 353 12.84 -18.46 20.51
CA PRO A 353 12.57 -17.03 20.44
C PRO A 353 13.62 -16.29 19.60
N THR A 354 13.17 -15.32 18.83
CA THR A 354 14.02 -14.47 17.98
C THR A 354 13.76 -13.00 18.28
N GLY A 355 13.45 -12.68 19.54
CA GLY A 355 13.02 -11.36 19.98
C GLY A 355 13.81 -10.22 19.36
N LEU A 356 13.10 -9.19 18.96
CA LEU A 356 13.69 -7.98 18.40
C LEU A 356 14.29 -7.15 19.54
N ALA A 357 15.54 -6.73 19.39
CA ALA A 357 16.12 -5.76 20.32
C ALA A 357 15.32 -4.46 20.25
N SER A 358 14.76 -4.02 21.38
CA SER A 358 14.20 -2.68 21.51
C SER A 358 15.37 -1.70 21.63
N ALA A 359 15.44 -0.74 20.71
CA ALA A 359 16.33 0.39 20.92
C ALA A 359 15.64 1.35 21.89
N ASP A 360 16.18 1.50 23.09
CA ASP A 360 15.74 2.50 24.05
C ASP A 360 16.37 3.84 23.68
N TYR A 361 15.53 4.82 23.39
CA TYR A 361 15.94 6.20 23.11
C TYR A 361 15.59 7.08 24.31
N SER A 362 16.50 7.97 24.65
CA SER A 362 16.25 8.98 25.68
C SER A 362 15.14 9.95 25.27
N GLU A 363 14.51 10.60 26.24
CA GLU A 363 13.48 11.61 25.99
C GLU A 363 14.02 12.79 25.16
N GLU A 364 15.31 13.10 25.30
CA GLU A 364 15.98 14.17 24.53
C GLU A 364 16.12 13.79 23.04
N GLU A 365 16.51 12.55 22.72
CA GLU A 365 16.58 12.04 21.36
C GLU A 365 15.20 12.00 20.71
N ILE A 366 14.17 11.56 21.45
CA ILE A 366 12.79 11.55 20.95
C ILE A 366 12.30 12.95 20.63
N ARG A 367 12.56 13.94 21.52
CA ARG A 367 12.22 15.35 21.25
C ARG A 367 12.98 15.90 20.06
N GLY A 368 14.26 15.58 19.93
CA GLY A 368 15.04 15.96 18.73
C GLY A 368 14.45 15.42 17.43
N ALA A 369 13.99 14.18 17.46
CA ALA A 369 13.31 13.57 16.30
C ALA A 369 11.93 14.20 16.05
N LEU A 370 11.14 14.50 17.10
CA LEU A 370 9.88 15.22 16.98
C LEU A 370 10.05 16.61 16.39
N ALA A 371 11.09 17.35 16.79
CA ALA A 371 11.41 18.64 16.21
C ALA A 371 11.71 18.57 14.70
N ARG A 372 12.40 17.51 14.23
CA ARG A 372 12.60 17.22 12.79
C ARG A 372 11.28 16.97 12.05
N LEU A 373 10.25 16.51 12.75
CA LEU A 373 8.89 16.34 12.25
C LEU A 373 8.03 17.61 12.36
N GLY A 374 8.65 18.74 12.75
CA GLY A 374 7.96 20.01 12.95
C GLY A 374 7.04 20.03 14.18
N LYS A 375 7.37 19.21 15.20
CA LYS A 375 6.62 19.07 16.45
C LYS A 375 7.50 19.53 17.60
N THR A 376 7.34 20.80 17.98
CA THR A 376 8.17 21.46 18.98
C THR A 376 7.49 21.58 20.33
N ALA A 377 6.16 21.49 20.36
CA ALA A 377 5.33 21.54 21.55
C ALA A 377 4.44 20.27 21.65
N PRO A 378 3.97 19.89 22.84
CA PRO A 378 3.07 18.74 23.00
C PRO A 378 1.78 18.85 22.18
N GLU A 379 1.28 20.06 21.96
CA GLU A 379 0.08 20.35 21.16
C GLU A 379 0.27 19.99 19.67
N ASP A 380 1.52 19.96 19.20
CA ASP A 380 1.85 19.55 17.83
C ASP A 380 1.76 18.03 17.63
N GLU A 381 1.76 17.25 18.72
CA GLU A 381 1.69 15.80 18.69
C GLU A 381 0.26 15.31 18.47
N LEU A 382 -0.29 15.52 17.25
CA LEU A 382 -1.67 15.19 16.92
C LEU A 382 -2.01 13.69 16.98
N ASN A 383 -1.03 12.80 16.98
CA ASN A 383 -1.20 11.35 17.00
C ASN A 383 -2.21 10.83 15.95
N CYS A 384 -2.24 11.44 14.78
CA CYS A 384 -3.26 11.22 13.74
C CYS A 384 -3.15 9.86 13.02
N GLY A 385 -2.05 9.12 13.21
CA GLY A 385 -1.82 7.82 12.56
C GLY A 385 -1.56 7.88 11.03
N GLY A 386 -1.63 9.05 10.40
CA GLY A 386 -1.52 9.22 8.94
C GLY A 386 -0.19 8.73 8.35
N CYS A 387 0.91 8.78 9.11
CA CYS A 387 2.20 8.20 8.73
C CYS A 387 2.28 6.68 8.89
N GLY A 388 1.26 6.06 9.50
CA GLY A 388 1.22 4.63 9.78
C GLY A 388 1.69 4.23 11.18
N TYR A 389 2.17 5.16 12.00
CA TYR A 389 2.52 4.92 13.40
C TYR A 389 1.39 5.43 14.31
N PRO A 390 1.06 4.70 15.40
CA PRO A 390 -0.05 5.06 16.29
C PRO A 390 0.12 6.44 16.93
N THR A 391 1.36 6.76 17.35
CA THR A 391 1.68 8.05 17.97
C THR A 391 2.80 8.78 17.24
N CYS A 392 2.89 10.10 17.44
CA CYS A 392 4.00 10.89 16.92
C CYS A 392 5.34 10.46 17.54
N ARG A 393 5.33 9.97 18.78
CA ARG A 393 6.51 9.44 19.47
C ARG A 393 6.98 8.11 18.87
N ASP A 394 6.04 7.24 18.44
CA ASP A 394 6.40 5.99 17.75
C ASP A 394 7.02 6.30 16.37
N MET A 395 6.50 7.30 15.67
CA MET A 395 7.11 7.80 14.43
C MET A 395 8.52 8.36 14.69
N ALA A 396 8.72 9.10 15.79
CA ALA A 396 10.03 9.63 16.17
C ALA A 396 11.04 8.51 16.47
N ARG A 397 10.62 7.46 17.20
CA ARG A 397 11.47 6.28 17.43
C ARG A 397 11.80 5.55 16.13
N ALA A 398 10.83 5.42 15.23
CA ALA A 398 11.06 4.83 13.92
C ALA A 398 12.05 5.65 13.07
N LEU A 399 11.98 6.98 13.15
CA LEU A 399 12.92 7.88 12.50
C LEU A 399 14.35 7.72 13.05
N LEU A 400 14.50 7.59 14.38
CA LEU A 400 15.78 7.34 15.04
C LEU A 400 16.37 5.97 14.67
N SER A 401 15.50 4.99 14.48
CA SER A 401 15.90 3.63 14.06
C SER A 401 16.17 3.52 12.55
N GLY A 402 16.03 4.58 11.76
CA GLY A 402 16.17 4.53 10.30
C GLY A 402 15.05 3.76 9.57
N LEU A 403 13.92 3.55 10.23
CA LEU A 403 12.77 2.81 9.69
C LEU A 403 11.76 3.71 8.97
N ALA A 404 11.86 5.03 9.17
CA ALA A 404 10.95 6.02 8.64
C ALA A 404 11.71 7.27 8.18
N GLU A 405 11.09 8.01 7.26
CA GLU A 405 11.56 9.31 6.76
C GLU A 405 10.62 10.42 7.21
N THR A 406 11.14 11.66 7.28
CA THR A 406 10.36 12.82 7.75
C THR A 406 9.16 13.12 6.85
N GLU A 407 9.27 12.82 5.56
CA GLU A 407 8.28 12.98 4.50
C GLU A 407 7.03 12.08 4.69
N MET A 408 7.14 11.02 5.48
CA MET A 408 5.99 10.18 5.84
C MET A 408 4.97 10.91 6.74
N CYS A 409 5.39 11.96 7.46
CA CYS A 409 4.52 12.73 8.32
C CYS A 409 3.60 13.63 7.49
N VAL A 410 2.32 13.24 7.39
CA VAL A 410 1.31 13.95 6.57
C VAL A 410 1.17 15.42 6.99
N THR A 411 1.18 15.69 8.30
CA THR A 411 1.06 17.07 8.81
C THR A 411 2.28 17.92 8.50
N LYS A 412 3.49 17.33 8.54
CA LYS A 412 4.74 17.99 8.13
C LYS A 412 4.74 18.24 6.62
N MET A 413 4.44 17.21 5.83
CA MET A 413 4.40 17.31 4.37
C MET A 413 3.45 18.41 3.90
N ARG A 414 2.26 18.50 4.52
CA ARG A 414 1.30 19.58 4.25
C ARG A 414 1.88 20.95 4.63
N LYS A 415 2.46 21.10 5.83
CA LYS A 415 3.07 22.35 6.30
C LYS A 415 4.24 22.77 5.41
N ASP A 416 5.09 21.82 4.99
CA ASP A 416 6.22 22.08 4.10
C ASP A 416 5.74 22.52 2.70
N ALA A 417 4.65 21.91 2.18
CA ALA A 417 4.04 22.32 0.91
C ALA A 417 3.44 23.73 1.01
N GLU A 418 2.67 24.02 2.06
CA GLU A 418 2.11 25.36 2.33
C GLU A 418 3.25 26.39 2.46
N THR A 419 4.31 26.09 3.22
CA THR A 419 5.44 27.00 3.39
C THR A 419 6.16 27.26 2.06
N LYS A 420 6.34 26.25 1.20
CA LYS A 420 6.94 26.44 -0.12
C LYS A 420 6.11 27.38 -1.01
N VAL A 421 4.77 27.22 -0.97
CA VAL A 421 3.84 28.10 -1.71
C VAL A 421 3.94 29.52 -1.16
N ASP A 422 3.89 29.69 0.16
CA ASP A 422 4.01 31.00 0.82
C ASP A 422 5.32 31.71 0.46
N ILE A 423 6.45 30.99 0.47
CA ILE A 423 7.76 31.53 0.08
C ILE A 423 7.74 31.94 -1.40
N LEU A 424 7.26 31.10 -2.30
CA LEU A 424 7.18 31.40 -3.73
C LEU A 424 6.33 32.64 -3.96
N LEU A 425 5.12 32.70 -3.40
CA LEU A 425 4.21 33.86 -3.56
C LEU A 425 4.81 35.13 -2.96
N SER A 426 5.53 35.06 -1.84
CA SER A 426 6.16 36.22 -1.21
C SER A 426 7.35 36.76 -1.99
N THR A 427 8.09 35.89 -2.70
CA THR A 427 9.29 36.28 -3.48
C THR A 427 8.94 36.86 -4.84
N ILE A 428 7.75 36.58 -5.39
CA ILE A 428 7.31 37.13 -6.68
C ILE A 428 7.19 38.66 -6.58
N PRO A 429 7.86 39.43 -7.46
CA PRO A 429 7.86 40.89 -7.40
C PRO A 429 6.54 41.53 -7.86
N HIS A 430 5.56 40.75 -8.27
CA HIS A 430 4.26 41.16 -8.78
C HIS A 430 3.12 40.78 -7.82
N GLY A 431 1.98 41.42 -7.94
CA GLY A 431 0.74 41.03 -7.26
C GLY A 431 0.26 39.69 -7.85
N VAL A 432 -0.03 38.70 -7.02
CA VAL A 432 -0.58 37.40 -7.46
C VAL A 432 -1.82 37.07 -6.65
N VAL A 433 -2.87 36.67 -7.35
CA VAL A 433 -4.10 36.12 -6.76
C VAL A 433 -4.48 34.85 -7.52
N ILE A 434 -4.95 33.85 -6.78
CA ILE A 434 -5.50 32.60 -7.30
C ILE A 434 -6.94 32.51 -6.80
N VAL A 435 -7.87 32.27 -7.70
CA VAL A 435 -9.30 32.15 -7.39
C VAL A 435 -9.84 30.79 -7.84
N ASP A 436 -10.89 30.34 -7.17
CA ASP A 436 -11.66 29.16 -7.55
C ASP A 436 -12.75 29.49 -8.59
N SER A 437 -13.54 28.48 -8.97
CA SER A 437 -14.63 28.62 -9.94
C SER A 437 -15.76 29.56 -9.49
N ASP A 438 -15.90 29.79 -8.18
CA ASP A 438 -16.86 30.71 -7.59
C ASP A 438 -16.31 32.14 -7.48
N LEU A 439 -15.11 32.37 -8.02
CA LEU A 439 -14.35 33.61 -7.97
C LEU A 439 -14.02 34.04 -6.54
N THR A 440 -13.86 33.09 -5.64
CA THR A 440 -13.35 33.34 -4.29
C THR A 440 -11.84 33.15 -4.25
N ILE A 441 -11.15 33.95 -3.44
CA ILE A 441 -9.70 33.92 -3.30
C ILE A 441 -9.28 32.61 -2.62
N ALA A 442 -8.57 31.76 -3.34
CA ALA A 442 -7.91 30.59 -2.80
C ALA A 442 -6.56 30.96 -2.19
N GLU A 443 -5.77 31.78 -2.89
CA GLU A 443 -4.46 32.27 -2.44
C GLU A 443 -4.19 33.68 -2.98
N CYS A 444 -3.45 34.48 -2.22
CA CYS A 444 -2.94 35.76 -2.70
C CYS A 444 -1.62 36.11 -2.01
N ASN A 445 -0.87 37.03 -2.62
CA ASN A 445 0.33 37.56 -1.98
C ASN A 445 0.11 39.01 -1.49
N LYS A 446 1.03 39.44 -0.60
CA LYS A 446 1.03 40.78 -0.03
C LYS A 446 1.00 41.89 -1.08
N ARG A 447 1.65 41.69 -2.24
CA ARG A 447 1.70 42.69 -3.30
C ARG A 447 0.37 42.86 -3.99
N PHE A 448 -0.42 41.82 -4.15
CA PHE A 448 -1.78 41.90 -4.69
C PHE A 448 -2.68 42.77 -3.78
N ILE A 449 -2.69 42.47 -2.48
CA ILE A 449 -3.51 43.27 -1.53
C ILE A 449 -3.12 44.75 -1.58
N LYS A 450 -1.82 45.06 -1.57
CA LYS A 450 -1.30 46.43 -1.61
C LYS A 450 -1.56 47.20 -2.91
N ILE A 451 -2.00 46.55 -3.97
CA ILE A 451 -2.45 47.25 -5.18
C ILE A 451 -3.78 47.95 -4.91
N PHE A 452 -4.68 47.33 -4.14
CA PHE A 452 -6.04 47.77 -3.97
C PHE A 452 -6.31 48.39 -2.61
N GLU A 453 -5.60 47.97 -1.56
CA GLU A 453 -5.85 48.35 -0.17
C GLU A 453 -4.54 48.63 0.57
N ASP A 454 -4.54 49.68 1.40
CA ASP A 454 -3.37 50.10 2.18
C ASP A 454 -3.40 49.49 3.59
N TYR A 455 -3.23 48.16 3.66
CA TYR A 455 -3.06 47.46 4.94
C TYR A 455 -1.64 47.61 5.49
N PRO A 456 -1.47 47.82 6.82
CA PRO A 456 -0.15 47.79 7.46
C PRO A 456 0.58 46.47 7.20
N ASP A 457 1.91 46.53 7.03
CA ASP A 457 2.74 45.39 6.76
C ASP A 457 2.66 44.27 7.80
N GLU A 458 2.38 44.63 9.04
CA GLU A 458 2.22 43.73 10.19
C GLU A 458 0.99 42.81 10.06
N PHE A 459 -0.04 43.21 9.35
CA PHE A 459 -1.25 42.42 9.08
C PHE A 459 -1.14 41.58 7.80
N LEU A 460 -0.09 41.73 7.02
CA LEU A 460 0.12 41.02 5.76
C LEU A 460 1.24 39.97 5.89
N ASP A 461 1.35 39.36 7.06
CA ASP A 461 2.12 38.12 7.23
C ASP A 461 1.36 36.90 6.67
N SER A 462 1.92 35.72 6.77
CA SER A 462 1.32 34.49 6.22
C SER A 462 -0.04 34.16 6.83
N GLU A 463 -0.28 34.49 8.11
CA GLU A 463 -1.59 34.29 8.77
C GLU A 463 -2.61 35.33 8.34
N GLY A 464 -2.21 36.60 8.27
CA GLY A 464 -3.05 37.70 7.80
C GLY A 464 -3.48 37.51 6.33
N LEU A 465 -2.58 37.06 5.47
CA LEU A 465 -2.93 36.73 4.07
C LEU A 465 -3.92 35.57 3.96
N ARG A 466 -3.84 34.58 4.84
CA ARG A 466 -4.80 33.47 4.89
C ARG A 466 -6.21 33.93 5.28
N SER A 467 -6.35 35.05 5.98
CA SER A 467 -7.67 35.61 6.33
C SER A 467 -8.47 36.07 5.10
N PHE A 468 -7.79 36.34 3.97
CA PHE A 468 -8.45 36.71 2.71
C PHE A 468 -8.96 35.50 1.90
N ARG A 469 -8.64 34.29 2.28
CA ARG A 469 -9.20 33.10 1.63
C ARG A 469 -10.72 33.05 1.79
N GLY A 470 -11.39 32.70 0.71
CA GLY A 470 -12.87 32.68 0.66
C GLY A 470 -13.53 34.04 0.45
N TYR A 471 -12.77 35.16 0.40
CA TYR A 471 -13.31 36.43 0.00
C TYR A 471 -13.53 36.46 -1.51
N PRO A 472 -14.62 37.09 -1.99
CA PRO A 472 -14.82 37.25 -3.43
C PRO A 472 -13.74 38.18 -4.01
N VAL A 473 -13.19 37.83 -5.16
CA VAL A 473 -12.17 38.65 -5.83
C VAL A 473 -12.71 40.04 -6.20
N SER A 474 -14.03 40.20 -6.39
CA SER A 474 -14.71 41.47 -6.63
C SER A 474 -14.58 42.48 -5.47
N ALA A 475 -14.19 42.02 -4.28
CA ALA A 475 -13.88 42.95 -3.18
C ALA A 475 -12.63 43.79 -3.46
N PHE A 476 -11.75 43.34 -4.34
CA PHE A 476 -10.48 44.00 -4.68
C PHE A 476 -10.45 44.49 -6.12
N VAL A 477 -10.92 43.69 -7.09
CA VAL A 477 -10.86 44.05 -8.51
C VAL A 477 -12.24 44.45 -9.06
N PRO A 478 -12.37 45.58 -9.80
CA PRO A 478 -13.64 46.02 -10.35
C PRO A 478 -14.05 45.28 -11.65
N PHE A 479 -13.31 44.24 -12.07
CA PHE A 479 -13.52 43.54 -13.33
C PHE A 479 -13.56 42.00 -13.15
N GLU A 480 -14.32 41.52 -12.17
CA GLU A 480 -14.48 40.09 -11.90
C GLU A 480 -14.97 39.30 -13.13
N GLU A 481 -15.71 39.94 -14.05
CA GLU A 481 -16.20 39.33 -15.28
C GLU A 481 -15.05 38.79 -16.13
N LYS A 482 -13.89 39.46 -16.12
CA LYS A 482 -12.70 38.99 -16.85
C LYS A 482 -12.14 37.70 -16.27
N PHE A 483 -12.18 37.54 -14.95
CA PHE A 483 -11.82 36.26 -14.30
C PHE A 483 -12.77 35.14 -14.75
N ARG A 484 -14.08 35.41 -14.79
CA ARG A 484 -15.12 34.47 -15.24
C ARG A 484 -14.92 34.05 -16.68
N GLU A 485 -14.65 35.00 -17.60
CA GLU A 485 -14.36 34.72 -18.99
C GLU A 485 -13.17 33.78 -19.18
N GLN A 486 -12.10 33.99 -18.39
CA GLN A 486 -10.84 33.20 -18.51
C GLN A 486 -10.98 31.73 -18.15
N PHE A 487 -11.91 31.35 -17.25
CA PHE A 487 -12.18 29.93 -16.96
C PHE A 487 -12.69 29.16 -18.19
N TYR A 488 -13.31 29.84 -19.13
CA TYR A 488 -13.87 29.22 -20.36
C TYR A 488 -12.95 29.35 -21.56
N MET A 489 -11.89 30.14 -21.48
CA MET A 489 -10.95 30.32 -22.59
C MET A 489 -9.90 29.22 -22.66
N SER A 490 -9.54 28.83 -23.89
CA SER A 490 -8.50 27.82 -24.12
C SER A 490 -7.07 28.39 -24.01
N LYS A 491 -6.92 29.70 -24.13
CA LYS A 491 -5.63 30.41 -23.97
C LYS A 491 -5.83 31.63 -23.06
N PRO A 492 -5.01 31.79 -22.03
CA PRO A 492 -5.07 32.96 -21.15
C PRO A 492 -4.77 34.23 -21.93
N GLN A 493 -5.52 35.31 -21.66
CA GLN A 493 -5.32 36.63 -22.27
C GLN A 493 -4.60 37.57 -21.33
N GLN A 494 -3.95 38.59 -21.87
CA GLN A 494 -3.34 39.68 -21.12
C GLN A 494 -4.22 40.93 -21.21
N TYR A 495 -4.30 41.68 -20.11
CA TYR A 495 -5.05 42.95 -20.04
C TYR A 495 -4.18 44.01 -19.40
N ARG A 496 -4.45 45.29 -19.73
CA ARG A 496 -3.88 46.42 -19.01
C ARG A 496 -4.97 47.04 -18.12
N PHE A 497 -4.60 47.38 -16.91
CA PHE A 497 -5.47 47.97 -15.92
C PHE A 497 -4.79 49.17 -15.28
N ARG A 498 -5.50 50.31 -15.19
CA ARG A 498 -5.01 51.50 -14.52
C ARG A 498 -5.68 51.63 -13.15
N HIS A 499 -4.87 51.76 -12.10
CA HIS A 499 -5.35 51.95 -10.74
C HIS A 499 -4.33 52.75 -9.93
N GLY A 500 -4.81 53.73 -9.12
CA GLY A 500 -3.96 54.54 -8.24
C GLY A 500 -2.83 55.28 -8.98
N GLY A 501 -3.06 55.76 -10.22
CA GLY A 501 -2.04 56.41 -11.04
C GLY A 501 -0.97 55.50 -11.64
N LYS A 502 -1.07 54.19 -11.47
CA LYS A 502 -0.20 53.17 -12.01
C LYS A 502 -0.88 52.37 -13.10
N ILE A 503 -0.07 51.78 -13.99
CA ILE A 503 -0.52 50.87 -15.03
C ILE A 503 -0.02 49.48 -14.71
N TYR A 504 -0.93 48.53 -14.63
CA TYR A 504 -0.63 47.12 -14.39
C TYR A 504 -0.92 46.30 -15.62
N ARG A 505 -0.02 45.35 -15.94
CA ARG A 505 -0.27 44.28 -16.87
C ARG A 505 -0.82 43.10 -16.07
N ILE A 506 -1.99 42.59 -16.46
CA ILE A 506 -2.60 41.42 -15.84
C ILE A 506 -2.39 40.23 -16.78
N THR A 507 -1.74 39.21 -16.29
CA THR A 507 -1.56 37.95 -17.02
C THR A 507 -2.33 36.85 -16.29
N PHE A 508 -3.31 36.26 -16.95
CA PHE A 508 -4.06 35.13 -16.42
C PHE A 508 -3.35 33.82 -16.75
N PHE A 509 -3.46 32.83 -15.86
CA PHE A 509 -2.93 31.48 -16.05
C PHE A 509 -3.80 30.45 -15.33
N LEU A 510 -4.02 29.30 -15.95
CA LEU A 510 -4.74 28.19 -15.34
C LEU A 510 -3.79 27.40 -14.44
N VAL A 511 -4.21 27.12 -13.19
CA VAL A 511 -3.40 26.41 -12.20
C VAL A 511 -3.75 24.92 -12.21
N GLU A 512 -5.02 24.56 -12.30
CA GLU A 512 -5.46 23.18 -12.24
C GLU A 512 -6.76 23.00 -13.04
N ASN A 513 -6.75 22.11 -14.03
CA ASN A 513 -7.88 21.60 -14.83
C ASN A 513 -9.17 22.44 -14.86
N LYS A 514 -9.08 23.78 -14.91
CA LYS A 514 -10.18 24.74 -14.83
C LYS A 514 -10.88 24.87 -13.46
N GLU A 515 -10.28 24.35 -12.39
CA GLU A 515 -10.79 24.55 -11.04
C GLU A 515 -10.19 25.79 -10.37
N LEU A 516 -8.95 26.14 -10.71
CA LEU A 516 -8.26 27.31 -10.18
C LEU A 516 -7.69 28.18 -11.32
N LEU A 517 -7.89 29.48 -11.20
CA LEU A 517 -7.39 30.51 -12.11
C LEU A 517 -6.48 31.47 -11.35
N GLY A 518 -5.25 31.64 -11.83
CA GLY A 518 -4.32 32.64 -11.33
C GLY A 518 -4.33 33.91 -12.16
N ALA A 519 -4.10 35.06 -11.51
CA ALA A 519 -3.86 36.34 -12.16
C ALA A 519 -2.60 37.00 -11.53
N MET A 520 -1.69 37.44 -12.38
CA MET A 520 -0.48 38.17 -11.99
C MET A 520 -0.55 39.60 -12.44
N PHE A 521 -0.33 40.55 -11.51
CA PHE A 521 -0.38 41.99 -11.70
C PHE A 521 1.02 42.56 -11.70
N GLU A 522 1.53 42.90 -12.84
CA GLU A 522 2.86 43.49 -13.05
C GLU A 522 2.74 45.03 -13.18
N ASP A 523 3.44 45.80 -12.34
CA ASP A 523 3.49 47.27 -12.47
C ASP A 523 4.45 47.65 -13.63
N ILE A 524 3.87 48.15 -14.73
CA ILE A 524 4.57 48.59 -15.93
C ILE A 524 4.70 50.11 -16.04
N THR A 525 4.50 50.80 -14.93
CA THR A 525 4.46 52.30 -14.92
C THR A 525 5.87 52.90 -15.02
N THR A 526 6.90 52.20 -14.55
CA THR A 526 8.27 52.75 -14.47
C THR A 526 8.95 52.90 -15.85
N PRO A 527 9.72 53.97 -16.08
CA PRO A 527 10.43 54.22 -17.36
C PRO A 527 11.44 53.12 -17.71
N SER A 528 12.01 52.44 -16.69
CA SER A 528 12.96 51.35 -16.89
C SER A 528 12.32 50.13 -17.51
N VAL A 529 11.15 49.73 -17.03
CA VAL A 529 10.36 48.60 -17.58
C VAL A 529 9.90 48.92 -19.00
N ARG A 530 9.49 50.18 -19.25
CA ARG A 530 9.17 50.63 -20.63
C ARG A 530 10.38 50.54 -21.55
N ARG A 531 11.56 50.92 -21.06
CA ARG A 531 12.79 50.92 -21.87
C ARG A 531 13.22 49.51 -22.21
N GLU A 532 13.18 48.56 -21.24
CA GLU A 532 13.54 47.18 -21.45
C GLU A 532 12.55 46.47 -22.39
N ALA A 533 11.22 46.67 -22.23
CA ALA A 533 10.21 46.13 -23.12
C ALA A 533 10.31 46.68 -24.55
N VAL A 534 10.69 47.95 -24.70
CA VAL A 534 10.94 48.56 -26.02
C VAL A 534 12.23 48.01 -26.64
N ILE A 535 13.28 47.81 -25.83
CA ILE A 535 14.53 47.25 -26.30
C ILE A 535 14.33 45.79 -26.74
N GLU A 536 13.62 45.00 -25.94
CA GLU A 536 13.32 43.58 -26.25
C GLU A 536 12.48 43.43 -27.50
N LYS A 537 11.44 44.28 -27.64
CA LYS A 537 10.60 44.29 -28.84
C LYS A 537 11.32 44.79 -30.08
N ALA A 538 12.22 45.76 -29.91
CA ALA A 538 13.10 46.25 -30.97
C ALA A 538 14.11 45.16 -31.39
N GLU A 539 14.70 44.44 -30.43
CA GLU A 539 15.62 43.34 -30.70
C GLU A 539 14.92 42.13 -31.37
N GLU A 540 13.66 41.85 -31.01
CA GLU A 540 12.87 40.85 -31.66
C GLU A 540 12.56 41.22 -33.14
N VAL A 541 12.17 42.48 -33.38
CA VAL A 541 11.93 42.99 -34.73
C VAL A 541 13.24 43.00 -35.55
N ILE A 542 14.35 43.42 -34.98
CA ILE A 542 15.65 43.38 -35.63
C ILE A 542 16.05 41.93 -35.97
N ARG A 543 15.81 40.97 -35.07
CA ARG A 543 16.09 39.54 -35.31
C ARG A 543 15.24 38.96 -36.41
N LYS A 544 13.91 39.25 -36.43
CA LYS A 544 13.01 38.86 -37.51
C LYS A 544 13.37 39.54 -38.84
N SER A 545 13.72 40.82 -38.80
CA SER A 545 14.18 41.58 -39.97
C SER A 545 15.51 41.03 -40.51
N MET A 546 16.50 40.76 -39.64
CA MET A 546 17.77 40.13 -40.04
C MET A 546 17.58 38.74 -40.65
N THR A 547 16.65 37.91 -40.11
CA THR A 547 16.33 36.61 -40.69
C THR A 547 15.66 36.76 -42.06
N SER A 548 14.76 37.73 -42.19
CA SER A 548 14.12 38.06 -43.47
C SER A 548 15.12 38.66 -44.47
N VAL A 549 15.99 39.54 -44.04
CA VAL A 549 17.09 40.12 -44.88
C VAL A 549 18.10 39.05 -45.29
N GLN A 550 18.43 38.09 -44.42
CA GLN A 550 19.25 36.95 -44.79
C GLN A 550 18.57 36.02 -45.78
N GLN A 551 17.26 35.84 -45.68
CA GLN A 551 16.47 35.08 -46.65
C GLN A 551 16.29 35.82 -47.97
N ILE A 552 16.11 37.14 -47.95
CA ILE A 552 16.02 38.00 -49.16
C ILE A 552 17.39 38.22 -49.79
N ALA A 553 18.47 38.42 -49.02
CA ALA A 553 19.82 38.50 -49.52
C ALA A 553 20.30 37.18 -50.18
N ALA A 554 19.69 36.05 -49.79
CA ALA A 554 19.87 34.76 -50.48
C ALA A 554 19.11 34.67 -51.76
N LEU A 555 18.09 35.52 -52.01
CA LEU A 555 17.21 35.50 -53.17
C LEU A 555 17.30 36.71 -54.09
N LEU A 556 17.59 37.89 -53.63
CA LEU A 556 17.73 39.13 -54.45
C LEU A 556 18.44 40.21 -53.63
N GLY A 557 19.58 40.71 -54.06
CA GLY A 557 20.24 41.87 -53.45
C GLY A 557 19.40 43.15 -53.63
N ASP A 558 19.29 43.91 -52.58
CA ASP A 558 18.71 45.24 -52.32
C ASP A 558 17.38 45.27 -51.56
N ASN A 559 17.47 45.75 -50.28
CA ASN A 559 16.51 46.72 -49.72
C ASN A 559 16.85 47.12 -48.28
N ALA A 560 17.65 48.13 -48.13
CA ALA A 560 17.94 48.78 -46.83
C ALA A 560 16.87 49.84 -46.43
N ALA A 561 15.90 50.13 -47.29
CA ALA A 561 14.92 51.20 -47.07
C ALA A 561 13.70 50.80 -46.24
N GLU A 562 13.35 49.49 -46.19
CA GLU A 562 12.15 49.04 -45.45
C GLU A 562 12.36 48.98 -43.95
N THR A 563 13.59 48.82 -43.47
CA THR A 563 13.92 48.75 -42.03
C THR A 563 13.69 50.10 -41.35
N GLU A 564 13.89 51.19 -42.04
CA GLU A 564 13.75 52.56 -41.52
C GLU A 564 12.25 52.95 -41.41
N ILE A 565 11.42 52.42 -42.29
CA ILE A 565 9.98 52.65 -42.27
C ILE A 565 9.31 51.90 -41.12
N MET A 566 9.75 50.66 -40.81
CA MET A 566 9.23 49.85 -39.75
C MET A 566 9.60 50.39 -38.35
N LEU A 567 10.79 50.94 -38.19
CA LEU A 567 11.19 51.63 -36.95
C LEU A 567 10.38 52.91 -36.69
N ASN A 568 10.04 53.65 -37.73
CA ASN A 568 9.23 54.85 -37.58
C ASN A 568 7.76 54.50 -37.28
N SER A 569 7.21 53.40 -37.80
CA SER A 569 5.83 52.97 -37.45
C SER A 569 5.71 52.56 -35.99
N ILE A 570 6.74 51.93 -35.41
CA ILE A 570 6.79 51.55 -33.99
C ILE A 570 6.82 52.82 -33.09
N ILE A 571 7.52 53.85 -33.51
CA ILE A 571 7.63 55.12 -32.80
C ILE A 571 6.29 55.91 -32.88
N GLU A 572 5.58 55.84 -34.01
CA GLU A 572 4.28 56.46 -34.17
C GLU A 572 3.19 55.74 -33.35
N GLU A 573 3.15 54.41 -33.29
CA GLU A 573 2.23 53.61 -32.50
C GLU A 573 2.39 53.85 -30.98
N PHE A 574 3.60 54.18 -30.53
CA PHE A 574 3.90 54.58 -29.16
C PHE A 574 3.36 55.97 -28.81
N ASN A 575 3.30 56.86 -29.78
CA ASN A 575 2.84 58.23 -29.59
C ASN A 575 1.29 58.38 -29.67
N VAL A 576 0.60 57.55 -30.42
CA VAL A 576 -0.84 57.61 -30.61
C VAL A 576 -1.61 57.07 -29.38
N ASN A 577 -1.07 56.05 -28.70
CA ASN A 577 -1.71 55.43 -27.53
C ASN A 577 -1.63 56.27 -26.22
N ASN A 578 -0.93 57.42 -26.23
CA ASN A 578 -0.86 58.31 -25.06
C ASN A 578 -1.98 59.37 -24.99
N SER A 579 -2.85 59.49 -26.00
CA SER A 579 -3.84 60.55 -26.08
C SER A 579 -5.27 60.16 -25.71
N GLU A 580 -5.57 58.87 -25.49
CA GLU A 580 -6.97 58.42 -25.29
C GLU A 580 -7.22 57.65 -23.97
N ALA A 581 -6.37 57.78 -22.95
CA ALA A 581 -6.62 57.12 -21.67
C ALA A 581 -7.28 58.08 -20.67
N GLY A 582 -8.60 58.01 -20.55
CA GLY A 582 -9.34 58.58 -19.44
C GLY A 582 -8.97 57.90 -18.11
N GLU A 583 -9.23 58.59 -17.01
CA GLU A 583 -8.93 58.13 -15.65
C GLU A 583 -9.61 56.77 -15.37
N ASP A 584 -8.83 55.81 -14.87
CA ASP A 584 -9.24 54.50 -14.37
C ASP A 584 -10.11 53.60 -15.30
N GLY A 585 -9.47 52.68 -16.07
CA GLY A 585 -10.17 51.69 -16.92
C GLY A 585 -9.27 50.57 -17.46
N LEU A 586 -9.89 49.42 -17.78
CA LEU A 586 -9.23 48.25 -18.40
C LEU A 586 -9.06 48.50 -19.90
N MET A 587 -7.86 48.32 -20.42
CA MET A 587 -7.57 48.34 -21.86
C MET A 587 -7.22 46.94 -22.36
N ALA A 588 -7.86 46.53 -23.46
CA ALA A 588 -7.52 45.26 -24.11
C ALA A 588 -6.25 45.41 -24.97
N GLU A 589 -5.32 44.50 -24.86
CA GLU A 589 -4.27 44.34 -25.87
C GLU A 589 -4.85 43.53 -27.03
N GLU A 590 -4.87 44.07 -28.21
CA GLU A 590 -5.17 43.29 -29.41
C GLU A 590 -4.12 42.18 -29.55
N SER A 591 -4.60 40.95 -29.58
CA SER A 591 -3.75 39.78 -29.83
C SER A 591 -3.23 39.85 -31.26
N SER A 592 -1.95 40.19 -31.46
CA SER A 592 -1.30 39.87 -32.71
C SER A 592 -1.15 38.33 -32.77
N GLU A 593 -1.92 37.70 -33.61
CA GLU A 593 -1.71 36.32 -34.01
C GLU A 593 -0.32 36.14 -34.61
N VAL A 594 0.48 35.28 -34.04
CA VAL A 594 1.37 34.32 -34.76
C VAL A 594 1.37 33.03 -33.93
#